data_0fe94b505cd6c10f200d13a388449c02
#
_entry.id   0fe94b505cd6c10f200d13a388449c02
#
_cell.length_a   1.000
_cell.length_b   1.000
_cell.length_c   1.000
_cell.angle_alpha   90.00
_cell.angle_beta   90.00
_cell.angle_gamma   90.00
#
_symmetry.space_group_name_H-M   'P 1'
#
loop_
_entity.id
_entity.type
_entity.pdbx_description
1 polymer ?
#
loop_
_entity_poly.entity_id
_entity_poly.type
_entity_poly.pdbx_seq_one_letter_code
_entity_poly.pdbx_strand_id
1 'polypeptide(L)'
;MKIAILLPYKENFSPEYPGAVSLFVNETSKNSKFKKKIIVFGNTYFKKKYNLKYVNIDLLKSPLWSQTKNYVNKFSNLLKKYNFSIIEVHNRPSYITQLYYRYPNKVYSLYFHNDPLSMDGSKTTAERKNLLKYCYKIIFNSNWSKKRFLEGLDNKFVNSNKLAVFFQSAQKNNISIINKKKNWITFVGKLNKAKGYDIFAKSIKKILNEYPDWEAKIIGDEKREKIVLKHPNAHILGFLNHDKVLQVFKKTSIAVACSRWEEPFGRTSLEASANGCAVIITKKGGLPETITNAKILNVLDEKTLTKNIRKLIVDRAHRKELQKLSIQNFYLTHKFVTHKIDNYRDEKLQINNNFFTKKSLNNLRILHITNFNERLDGRLFFNTGRRINNGFIRQGHSVLGFSDRDILKYYKSFNDLKGAKTLNDKLRKTCYNYKPDLIILGHADLISADLILELKEDYPNTRFGQWFLDPLNKKGPDFERNKKRILDKINAVDATFLTTSPDVLSFLKNNNSFYIPNPSDKSFESLNNFEKSCNVDVFFALSHGVHRGVLKTGKTDDRIIFLKDLQAKTPDVKFDLYGIDKVQPIW
;
A
#
# COMPACT_ATOMS: atom_id res chain seq x y z
N MET A 1 -8.20 -7.91 21.19
CA MET A 1 -8.40 -7.57 19.78
C MET A 1 -7.73 -8.62 18.91
N LYS A 2 -8.45 -9.26 17.99
CA LYS A 2 -7.95 -10.39 17.19
C LYS A 2 -8.29 -10.18 15.72
N ILE A 3 -7.48 -10.71 14.82
CA ILE A 3 -7.67 -10.71 13.37
C ILE A 3 -7.92 -12.15 12.93
N ALA A 4 -9.04 -12.39 12.26
CA ALA A 4 -9.34 -13.68 11.65
C ALA A 4 -8.92 -13.65 10.18
N ILE A 5 -8.17 -14.65 9.73
CA ILE A 5 -7.86 -14.86 8.31
C ILE A 5 -8.55 -16.15 7.87
N LEU A 6 -9.50 -16.04 6.95
CA LEU A 6 -10.23 -17.19 6.41
C LEU A 6 -9.69 -17.56 5.03
N LEU A 7 -9.11 -18.74 4.95
CA LEU A 7 -8.59 -19.32 3.70
C LEU A 7 -9.73 -19.98 2.88
N PRO A 8 -9.55 -20.19 1.57
CA PRO A 8 -10.42 -21.05 0.78
C PRO A 8 -10.47 -22.48 1.35
N TYR A 9 -11.62 -23.13 1.30
CA TYR A 9 -11.78 -24.46 1.90
C TYR A 9 -10.91 -25.56 1.26
N LYS A 10 -10.41 -25.36 0.04
CA LYS A 10 -9.48 -26.28 -0.65
C LYS A 10 -8.01 -25.89 -0.48
N GLU A 11 -7.72 -24.83 0.27
CA GLU A 11 -6.35 -24.34 0.45
C GLU A 11 -5.70 -24.98 1.67
N ASN A 12 -4.59 -25.67 1.46
CA ASN A 12 -3.83 -26.27 2.55
C ASN A 12 -2.87 -25.26 3.18
N PHE A 13 -2.95 -25.08 4.48
CA PHE A 13 -2.02 -24.25 5.26
C PHE A 13 -0.87 -25.11 5.80
N SER A 14 -0.09 -25.67 4.87
CA SER A 14 1.01 -26.61 5.14
C SER A 14 2.21 -26.35 4.25
N PRO A 15 3.45 -26.52 4.75
CA PRO A 15 4.65 -26.44 3.92
C PRO A 15 4.81 -27.64 2.96
N GLU A 16 4.07 -28.74 3.18
CA GLU A 16 4.17 -29.94 2.34
C GLU A 16 3.56 -29.72 0.96
N TYR A 17 2.40 -29.07 0.89
CA TYR A 17 1.71 -28.77 -0.38
C TYR A 17 1.02 -27.40 -0.32
N PRO A 18 1.78 -26.31 -0.34
CA PRO A 18 1.21 -24.97 -0.21
C PRO A 18 0.65 -24.46 -1.53
N GLY A 19 -0.53 -23.84 -1.50
CA GLY A 19 -0.99 -22.97 -2.57
C GLY A 19 -0.43 -21.55 -2.44
N ALA A 20 -0.62 -20.73 -3.48
CA ALA A 20 -0.14 -19.35 -3.50
C ALA A 20 -0.77 -18.48 -2.40
N VAL A 21 -2.02 -18.76 -2.02
CA VAL A 21 -2.75 -18.04 -0.97
C VAL A 21 -2.16 -18.37 0.41
N SER A 22 -1.92 -19.65 0.69
CA SER A 22 -1.35 -20.07 1.97
C SER A 22 0.09 -19.58 2.16
N LEU A 23 0.90 -19.56 1.11
CA LEU A 23 2.23 -18.96 1.13
C LEU A 23 2.16 -17.48 1.46
N PHE A 24 1.32 -16.71 0.77
CA PHE A 24 1.15 -15.28 1.04
C PHE A 24 0.72 -15.01 2.48
N VAL A 25 -0.30 -15.74 2.97
CA VAL A 25 -0.81 -15.59 4.35
C VAL A 25 0.26 -15.95 5.37
N ASN A 26 1.00 -17.05 5.16
CA ASN A 26 2.08 -17.44 6.05
C ASN A 26 3.19 -16.38 6.11
N GLU A 27 3.67 -15.92 4.96
CA GLU A 27 4.77 -14.96 4.86
C GLU A 27 4.42 -13.60 5.46
N THR A 28 3.24 -13.08 5.14
CA THR A 28 2.78 -11.78 5.66
C THR A 28 2.38 -11.85 7.13
N SER A 29 1.77 -12.93 7.59
CA SER A 29 1.38 -13.07 9.00
C SER A 29 2.58 -13.34 9.91
N LYS A 30 3.59 -14.10 9.44
CA LYS A 30 4.82 -14.36 10.20
C LYS A 30 5.63 -13.09 10.47
N ASN A 31 5.64 -12.16 9.51
CA ASN A 31 6.37 -10.90 9.58
C ASN A 31 5.54 -9.73 10.16
N SER A 32 4.25 -9.94 10.43
CA SER A 32 3.32 -8.91 10.93
C SER A 32 3.60 -8.57 12.40
N LYS A 33 3.50 -7.29 12.74
CA LYS A 33 3.46 -6.84 14.14
C LYS A 33 2.24 -7.37 14.89
N PHE A 34 1.20 -7.79 14.17
CA PHE A 34 0.00 -8.43 14.72
C PHE A 34 0.10 -9.96 14.80
N LYS A 35 1.24 -10.58 14.55
CA LYS A 35 1.43 -12.05 14.54
C LYS A 35 0.73 -12.77 15.69
N LYS A 36 0.88 -12.28 16.93
CA LYS A 36 0.25 -12.86 18.12
C LYS A 36 -1.28 -12.69 18.17
N LYS A 37 -1.84 -11.74 17.40
CA LYS A 37 -3.27 -11.41 17.32
C LYS A 37 -3.98 -12.07 16.14
N ILE A 38 -3.23 -12.62 15.19
CA ILE A 38 -3.74 -13.29 13.98
C ILE A 38 -4.10 -14.74 14.31
N ILE A 39 -5.29 -15.16 13.85
CA ILE A 39 -5.72 -16.56 13.87
C ILE A 39 -6.11 -16.91 12.43
N VAL A 40 -5.46 -17.92 11.86
CA VAL A 40 -5.74 -18.42 10.51
C VAL A 40 -6.74 -19.57 10.61
N PHE A 41 -7.78 -19.53 9.77
CA PHE A 41 -8.81 -20.56 9.66
C PHE A 41 -8.75 -21.20 8.28
N GLY A 42 -8.75 -22.51 8.22
CA GLY A 42 -8.66 -23.25 6.97
C GLY A 42 -9.12 -24.69 7.14
N ASN A 43 -9.04 -25.46 6.05
CA ASN A 43 -9.31 -26.89 6.03
C ASN A 43 -8.07 -27.59 5.47
N THR A 44 -7.18 -28.04 6.34
CA THR A 44 -5.88 -28.63 5.99
C THR A 44 -5.82 -30.08 6.42
N TYR A 45 -5.57 -30.97 5.46
CA TYR A 45 -5.46 -32.42 5.69
C TYR A 45 -4.06 -32.85 6.15
N PHE A 46 -3.02 -32.08 5.85
CA PHE A 46 -1.64 -32.39 6.22
C PHE A 46 -1.42 -32.23 7.72
N LYS A 47 -0.64 -33.15 8.32
CA LYS A 47 -0.29 -33.11 9.75
C LYS A 47 0.57 -31.88 10.05
N LYS A 48 1.58 -31.63 9.23
CA LYS A 48 2.49 -30.49 9.39
C LYS A 48 1.83 -29.19 8.89
N LYS A 49 1.69 -28.21 9.75
CA LYS A 49 1.12 -26.89 9.46
C LYS A 49 2.18 -25.81 9.66
N TYR A 50 1.97 -24.62 9.10
CA TYR A 50 2.84 -23.48 9.35
C TYR A 50 2.78 -23.06 10.83
N ASN A 51 3.89 -22.53 11.36
CA ASN A 51 4.02 -22.10 12.75
C ASN A 51 3.32 -20.74 13.00
N LEU A 52 1.99 -20.75 12.93
CA LEU A 52 1.08 -19.64 13.25
C LEU A 52 -0.12 -20.21 14.01
N LYS A 53 -0.84 -19.35 14.72
CA LYS A 53 -2.09 -19.78 15.37
C LYS A 53 -3.12 -20.17 14.29
N TYR A 54 -3.39 -21.45 14.19
CA TYR A 54 -4.24 -22.05 13.17
C TYR A 54 -5.39 -22.84 13.78
N VAL A 55 -6.58 -22.69 13.22
CA VAL A 55 -7.77 -23.46 13.58
C VAL A 55 -8.25 -24.22 12.35
N ASN A 56 -8.24 -25.54 12.44
CA ASN A 56 -8.78 -26.38 11.36
C ASN A 56 -10.31 -26.39 11.39
N ILE A 57 -10.93 -26.27 10.23
CA ILE A 57 -12.38 -26.38 10.04
C ILE A 57 -12.62 -27.71 9.34
N ASP A 58 -12.80 -28.75 10.12
CA ASP A 58 -13.03 -30.10 9.59
C ASP A 58 -14.39 -30.19 8.90
N LEU A 59 -14.37 -30.63 7.65
CA LEU A 59 -15.56 -30.82 6.84
C LEU A 59 -15.90 -32.29 6.74
N LEU A 60 -17.01 -32.67 7.32
CA LEU A 60 -17.60 -33.98 7.06
C LEU A 60 -18.14 -33.97 5.61
N LYS A 61 -17.86 -35.02 4.85
CA LYS A 61 -18.46 -35.22 3.53
C LYS A 61 -19.97 -35.38 3.71
N SER A 62 -20.74 -34.42 3.25
CA SER A 62 -22.20 -34.50 3.21
C SER A 62 -22.66 -34.51 1.77
N PRO A 63 -23.42 -35.48 1.32
CA PRO A 63 -23.98 -35.49 -0.03
C PRO A 63 -25.07 -34.42 -0.23
N LEU A 64 -25.69 -33.92 0.85
CA LEU A 64 -26.87 -33.05 0.80
C LEU A 64 -26.56 -31.56 0.82
N TRP A 65 -25.34 -31.13 1.18
CA TRP A 65 -25.00 -29.71 1.37
C TRP A 65 -23.78 -29.31 0.58
N SER A 66 -23.83 -28.12 -0.02
CA SER A 66 -22.64 -27.47 -0.61
C SER A 66 -21.51 -27.38 0.41
N GLN A 67 -20.35 -27.96 0.10
CA GLN A 67 -19.13 -27.92 0.92
C GLN A 67 -18.76 -26.47 1.31
N THR A 68 -18.94 -25.54 0.38
CA THR A 68 -18.70 -24.11 0.61
C THR A 68 -19.62 -23.53 1.69
N LYS A 69 -20.94 -23.82 1.61
CA LYS A 69 -21.91 -23.35 2.61
C LYS A 69 -21.60 -23.94 3.99
N ASN A 70 -21.29 -25.24 4.05
CA ASN A 70 -20.95 -25.92 5.29
C ASN A 70 -19.68 -25.33 5.93
N TYR A 71 -18.64 -25.05 5.14
CA TYR A 71 -17.41 -24.45 5.59
C TYR A 71 -17.64 -23.06 6.21
N VAL A 72 -18.37 -22.18 5.51
CA VAL A 72 -18.71 -20.84 6.00
C VAL A 72 -19.58 -20.91 7.25
N ASN A 73 -20.54 -21.85 7.32
CA ASN A 73 -21.38 -22.05 8.50
C ASN A 73 -20.56 -22.46 9.74
N LYS A 74 -19.63 -23.41 9.58
CA LYS A 74 -18.75 -23.82 10.68
C LYS A 74 -17.84 -22.66 11.14
N PHE A 75 -17.27 -21.91 10.18
CA PHE A 75 -16.52 -20.70 10.52
C PHE A 75 -17.38 -19.67 11.27
N SER A 76 -18.61 -19.44 10.82
CA SER A 76 -19.56 -18.54 11.47
C SER A 76 -19.82 -18.92 12.93
N ASN A 77 -19.93 -20.23 13.23
CA ASN A 77 -20.11 -20.69 14.61
C ASN A 77 -18.85 -20.45 15.46
N LEU A 78 -17.66 -20.51 14.87
CA LEU A 78 -16.42 -20.18 15.54
C LEU A 78 -16.30 -18.68 15.85
N LEU A 79 -16.89 -17.81 15.01
CA LEU A 79 -16.93 -16.36 15.27
C LEU A 79 -17.66 -16.01 16.57
N LYS A 80 -18.62 -16.83 17.03
CA LYS A 80 -19.31 -16.63 18.32
C LYS A 80 -18.36 -16.76 19.51
N LYS A 81 -17.31 -17.60 19.37
CA LYS A 81 -16.35 -17.88 20.45
C LYS A 81 -15.24 -16.84 20.57
N TYR A 82 -15.07 -15.97 19.57
CA TYR A 82 -13.97 -15.01 19.51
C TYR A 82 -14.48 -13.63 19.11
N ASN A 83 -14.00 -12.60 19.78
CA ASN A 83 -14.24 -11.22 19.35
C ASN A 83 -13.14 -10.80 18.38
N PHE A 84 -13.43 -10.86 17.07
CA PHE A 84 -12.55 -10.39 16.01
C PHE A 84 -12.87 -8.95 15.63
N SER A 85 -11.83 -8.15 15.50
CA SER A 85 -11.92 -6.76 15.04
C SER A 85 -11.92 -6.65 13.53
N ILE A 86 -11.23 -7.57 12.84
CA ILE A 86 -11.16 -7.67 11.38
C ILE A 86 -11.28 -9.14 10.97
N ILE A 87 -12.04 -9.40 9.91
CA ILE A 87 -12.15 -10.70 9.26
C ILE A 87 -11.63 -10.55 7.83
N GLU A 88 -10.47 -11.10 7.55
CA GLU A 88 -9.84 -11.10 6.23
C GLU A 88 -10.22 -12.40 5.49
N VAL A 89 -10.95 -12.28 4.41
CA VAL A 89 -11.37 -13.41 3.57
C VAL A 89 -10.50 -13.46 2.33
N HIS A 90 -9.83 -14.58 2.11
CA HIS A 90 -8.92 -14.72 0.97
C HIS A 90 -9.57 -15.49 -0.18
N ASN A 91 -9.56 -14.88 -1.35
CA ASN A 91 -9.86 -15.50 -2.65
C ASN A 91 -11.23 -16.22 -2.74
N ARG A 92 -12.22 -15.74 -1.96
CA ARG A 92 -13.59 -16.28 -1.98
C ARG A 92 -14.63 -15.18 -1.73
N PRO A 93 -14.98 -14.39 -2.77
CA PRO A 93 -15.95 -13.30 -2.65
C PRO A 93 -17.31 -13.76 -2.11
N SER A 94 -17.79 -14.93 -2.52
CA SER A 94 -19.07 -15.49 -2.08
C SER A 94 -19.16 -15.73 -0.56
N TYR A 95 -18.01 -15.87 0.15
CA TYR A 95 -18.02 -15.99 1.61
C TYR A 95 -18.43 -14.68 2.28
N ILE A 96 -18.03 -13.55 1.71
CA ILE A 96 -18.35 -12.21 2.23
C ILE A 96 -19.86 -12.04 2.33
N THR A 97 -20.59 -12.35 1.26
CA THR A 97 -22.05 -12.19 1.24
C THR A 97 -22.72 -13.04 2.33
N GLN A 98 -22.33 -14.31 2.47
CA GLN A 98 -22.88 -15.22 3.48
C GLN A 98 -22.56 -14.73 4.91
N LEU A 99 -21.34 -14.26 5.15
CA LEU A 99 -20.90 -13.76 6.45
C LEU A 99 -21.56 -12.43 6.81
N TYR A 100 -21.71 -11.52 5.84
CA TYR A 100 -22.31 -10.21 6.05
C TYR A 100 -23.78 -10.31 6.45
N TYR A 101 -24.58 -11.13 5.78
CA TYR A 101 -25.97 -11.34 6.15
C TYR A 101 -26.13 -11.90 7.57
N ARG A 102 -25.19 -12.70 8.03
CA ARG A 102 -25.25 -13.28 9.39
C ARG A 102 -24.66 -12.35 10.47
N TYR A 103 -23.65 -11.55 10.12
CA TYR A 103 -22.94 -10.67 11.04
C TYR A 103 -22.66 -9.30 10.38
N PRO A 104 -23.67 -8.46 10.14
CA PRO A 104 -23.51 -7.20 9.40
C PRO A 104 -22.61 -6.19 10.09
N ASN A 105 -22.45 -6.29 11.41
CA ASN A 105 -21.64 -5.37 12.22
C ASN A 105 -20.15 -5.76 12.32
N LYS A 106 -19.73 -6.84 11.64
CA LYS A 106 -18.31 -7.23 11.58
C LYS A 106 -17.61 -6.51 10.43
N VAL A 107 -16.30 -6.33 10.59
CA VAL A 107 -15.45 -5.68 9.59
C VAL A 107 -14.85 -6.72 8.67
N TYR A 108 -15.20 -6.66 7.41
CA TYR A 108 -14.73 -7.59 6.40
C TYR A 108 -13.73 -6.96 5.46
N SER A 109 -12.67 -7.69 5.15
CA SER A 109 -11.73 -7.37 4.07
C SER A 109 -11.58 -8.56 3.15
N LEU A 110 -11.61 -8.31 1.86
CA LEU A 110 -11.54 -9.34 0.83
C LEU A 110 -10.23 -9.22 0.05
N TYR A 111 -9.47 -10.30 -0.02
CA TYR A 111 -8.24 -10.39 -0.81
C TYR A 111 -8.48 -11.20 -2.08
N PHE A 112 -8.26 -10.61 -3.23
CA PHE A 112 -8.25 -11.30 -4.52
C PHE A 112 -6.83 -11.76 -4.88
N HIS A 113 -6.68 -13.04 -5.15
CA HIS A 113 -5.45 -13.67 -5.65
C HIS A 113 -5.60 -14.21 -7.07
N ASN A 114 -6.83 -14.28 -7.57
CA ASN A 114 -7.21 -14.69 -8.92
C ASN A 114 -7.97 -13.56 -9.62
N ASP A 115 -8.29 -13.76 -10.91
CA ASP A 115 -9.13 -12.83 -11.67
C ASP A 115 -10.51 -12.67 -11.00
N PRO A 116 -10.88 -11.47 -10.55
CA PRO A 116 -12.17 -11.23 -9.91
C PRO A 116 -13.38 -11.62 -10.74
N LEU A 117 -13.31 -11.51 -12.07
CA LEU A 117 -14.44 -11.84 -12.96
C LEU A 117 -14.63 -13.34 -13.15
N SER A 118 -13.64 -14.16 -12.78
CA SER A 118 -13.74 -15.61 -12.85
C SER A 118 -14.31 -16.27 -11.58
N MET A 119 -14.60 -15.46 -10.52
CA MET A 119 -14.89 -15.98 -9.18
C MET A 119 -16.36 -15.79 -8.81
N ASP A 120 -16.96 -16.85 -8.26
CA ASP A 120 -18.33 -16.79 -7.73
C ASP A 120 -18.46 -15.74 -6.62
N GLY A 121 -19.45 -14.86 -6.77
CA GLY A 121 -19.67 -13.72 -5.88
C GLY A 121 -18.98 -12.43 -6.31
N SER A 122 -18.34 -12.40 -7.50
CA SER A 122 -17.78 -11.19 -8.11
C SER A 122 -17.82 -11.16 -9.64
N LYS A 123 -18.49 -12.11 -10.29
CA LYS A 123 -18.61 -12.17 -11.75
C LYS A 123 -19.40 -10.99 -12.31
N THR A 124 -20.55 -10.69 -11.71
CA THR A 124 -21.45 -9.65 -12.18
C THR A 124 -21.14 -8.29 -11.54
N THR A 125 -21.56 -7.21 -12.21
CA THR A 125 -21.45 -5.84 -11.66
C THR A 125 -22.26 -5.69 -10.36
N ALA A 126 -23.41 -6.34 -10.25
CA ALA A 126 -24.24 -6.33 -9.06
C ALA A 126 -23.53 -6.99 -7.87
N GLU A 127 -22.91 -8.15 -8.07
CA GLU A 127 -22.13 -8.82 -7.02
C GLU A 127 -20.98 -7.93 -6.54
N ARG A 128 -20.24 -7.28 -7.46
CA ARG A 128 -19.12 -6.40 -7.12
C ARG A 128 -19.57 -5.13 -6.42
N LYS A 129 -20.73 -4.54 -6.78
CA LYS A 129 -21.35 -3.44 -6.04
C LYS A 129 -21.71 -3.86 -4.61
N ASN A 130 -22.22 -5.08 -4.42
CA ASN A 130 -22.49 -5.63 -3.09
C ASN A 130 -21.20 -5.81 -2.27
N LEU A 131 -20.12 -6.31 -2.87
CA LEU A 131 -18.82 -6.40 -2.18
C LEU A 131 -18.31 -5.03 -1.74
N LEU A 132 -18.45 -3.99 -2.58
CA LEU A 132 -18.11 -2.61 -2.22
C LEU A 132 -18.96 -2.08 -1.06
N LYS A 133 -20.20 -2.54 -0.90
CA LYS A 133 -21.06 -2.22 0.23
C LYS A 133 -20.62 -2.96 1.50
N TYR A 134 -20.33 -4.24 1.40
CA TYR A 134 -20.11 -5.14 2.55
C TYR A 134 -18.69 -5.09 3.10
N CYS A 135 -17.70 -4.81 2.25
CA CYS A 135 -16.30 -4.78 2.66
C CYS A 135 -15.87 -3.40 3.14
N TYR A 136 -15.05 -3.40 4.18
CA TYR A 136 -14.26 -2.25 4.57
C TYR A 136 -13.13 -1.99 3.57
N LYS A 137 -12.44 -3.07 3.13
CA LYS A 137 -11.37 -2.99 2.14
C LYS A 137 -11.46 -4.19 1.18
N ILE A 138 -11.23 -3.93 -0.10
CA ILE A 138 -11.06 -4.95 -1.13
C ILE A 138 -9.63 -4.82 -1.67
N ILE A 139 -8.87 -5.88 -1.55
CA ILE A 139 -7.43 -5.89 -1.78
C ILE A 139 -7.13 -6.80 -2.97
N PHE A 140 -6.35 -6.30 -3.90
CA PHE A 140 -5.94 -6.99 -5.12
C PHE A 140 -4.44 -7.27 -5.08
N ASN A 141 -4.03 -8.38 -5.68
CA ASN A 141 -2.62 -8.74 -5.80
C ASN A 141 -1.90 -8.03 -6.95
N SER A 142 -2.62 -7.28 -7.80
CA SER A 142 -2.07 -6.49 -8.92
C SER A 142 -3.01 -5.36 -9.34
N ASN A 143 -2.47 -4.36 -10.05
CA ASN A 143 -3.30 -3.33 -10.69
C ASN A 143 -4.17 -3.93 -11.80
N TRP A 144 -3.68 -4.96 -12.50
CA TRP A 144 -4.47 -5.70 -13.46
C TRP A 144 -5.73 -6.30 -12.82
N SER A 145 -5.58 -7.01 -11.68
CA SER A 145 -6.73 -7.57 -10.95
C SER A 145 -7.70 -6.48 -10.46
N LYS A 146 -7.18 -5.32 -10.01
CA LYS A 146 -8.00 -4.16 -9.65
C LYS A 146 -8.78 -3.64 -10.87
N LYS A 147 -8.12 -3.50 -12.01
CA LYS A 147 -8.76 -3.08 -13.28
C LYS A 147 -9.86 -4.05 -13.70
N ARG A 148 -9.59 -5.35 -13.63
CA ARG A 148 -10.60 -6.40 -13.91
C ARG A 148 -11.83 -6.27 -13.01
N PHE A 149 -11.64 -6.05 -11.71
CA PHE A 149 -12.76 -5.85 -10.78
C PHE A 149 -13.61 -4.63 -11.13
N LEU A 150 -13.01 -3.59 -11.66
CA LEU A 150 -13.68 -2.34 -12.02
C LEU A 150 -14.40 -2.40 -13.38
N GLU A 151 -14.15 -3.39 -14.22
CA GLU A 151 -14.78 -3.50 -15.54
C GLU A 151 -16.31 -3.52 -15.44
N GLY A 152 -16.96 -2.56 -16.14
CA GLY A 152 -18.40 -2.38 -16.13
C GLY A 152 -18.99 -1.76 -14.84
N LEU A 153 -18.14 -1.31 -13.91
CA LEU A 153 -18.57 -0.49 -12.78
C LEU A 153 -18.49 1.00 -13.10
N ASP A 154 -19.32 1.82 -12.43
CA ASP A 154 -19.33 3.27 -12.60
C ASP A 154 -17.97 3.89 -12.22
N ASN A 155 -17.56 4.95 -12.93
CA ASN A 155 -16.27 5.64 -12.70
C ASN A 155 -16.07 6.16 -11.26
N LYS A 156 -17.15 6.44 -10.54
CA LYS A 156 -17.08 6.83 -9.12
C LYS A 156 -16.37 5.81 -8.21
N PHE A 157 -16.31 4.54 -8.62
CA PHE A 157 -15.66 3.48 -7.85
C PHE A 157 -14.14 3.39 -8.10
N VAL A 158 -13.63 3.98 -9.19
CA VAL A 158 -12.20 3.89 -9.57
C VAL A 158 -11.29 4.43 -8.45
N ASN A 159 -11.68 5.56 -7.85
CA ASN A 159 -10.94 6.23 -6.77
C ASN A 159 -11.47 5.90 -5.37
N SER A 160 -12.23 4.81 -5.23
CA SER A 160 -12.73 4.40 -3.93
C SER A 160 -11.58 4.06 -2.97
N ASN A 161 -11.58 4.68 -1.80
CA ASN A 161 -10.64 4.38 -0.72
C ASN A 161 -10.76 2.93 -0.19
N LYS A 162 -11.82 2.22 -0.58
CA LYS A 162 -12.01 0.80 -0.26
C LYS A 162 -11.14 -0.14 -1.10
N LEU A 163 -10.60 0.33 -2.23
CA LEU A 163 -9.80 -0.49 -3.15
C LEU A 163 -8.31 -0.28 -2.93
N ALA A 164 -7.58 -1.34 -2.66
CA ALA A 164 -6.14 -1.30 -2.47
C ALA A 164 -5.42 -2.38 -3.28
N VAL A 165 -4.16 -2.15 -3.62
CA VAL A 165 -3.29 -3.15 -4.25
C VAL A 165 -2.15 -3.47 -3.30
N PHE A 166 -2.10 -4.73 -2.84
CA PHE A 166 -1.00 -5.29 -2.07
C PHE A 166 -0.40 -6.46 -2.84
N PHE A 167 0.73 -6.23 -3.47
CA PHE A 167 1.46 -7.24 -4.23
C PHE A 167 1.84 -8.43 -3.35
N GLN A 168 2.10 -9.57 -3.99
CA GLN A 168 2.74 -10.68 -3.29
C GLN A 168 4.20 -10.35 -2.99
N SER A 169 4.79 -11.12 -2.10
CA SER A 169 6.14 -10.88 -1.62
C SER A 169 7.03 -12.10 -1.78
N ALA A 170 8.35 -11.87 -1.82
CA ALA A 170 9.33 -12.93 -1.79
C ALA A 170 10.55 -12.55 -0.94
N GLN A 171 11.32 -13.55 -0.53
CA GLN A 171 12.58 -13.35 0.17
C GLN A 171 13.65 -12.86 -0.82
N LYS A 172 14.12 -11.62 -0.63
CA LYS A 172 15.24 -11.07 -1.40
C LYS A 172 16.54 -11.72 -0.99
N ASN A 173 17.30 -12.19 -1.96
CA ASN A 173 18.66 -12.70 -1.74
C ASN A 173 19.72 -11.59 -1.80
N ASN A 174 20.92 -11.93 -1.34
CA ASN A 174 22.08 -11.05 -1.50
C ASN A 174 22.57 -11.08 -2.97
N ILE A 175 23.14 -9.96 -3.43
CA ILE A 175 23.68 -9.83 -4.79
C ILE A 175 24.80 -10.84 -5.10
N SER A 176 25.53 -11.29 -4.10
CA SER A 176 26.57 -12.33 -4.22
C SER A 176 26.06 -13.66 -4.77
N ILE A 177 24.73 -13.91 -4.73
CA ILE A 177 24.11 -15.11 -5.29
C ILE A 177 24.37 -15.24 -6.79
N ILE A 178 24.63 -14.13 -7.50
CA ILE A 178 24.89 -14.11 -8.94
C ILE A 178 26.16 -14.92 -9.29
N ASN A 179 27.14 -14.95 -8.41
CA ASN A 179 28.36 -15.72 -8.60
C ASN A 179 28.16 -17.24 -8.47
N LYS A 180 27.02 -17.67 -7.93
CA LYS A 180 26.65 -19.09 -7.77
C LYS A 180 25.73 -19.61 -8.87
N LYS A 181 25.45 -18.79 -9.90
CA LYS A 181 24.58 -19.17 -11.02
C LYS A 181 25.25 -20.22 -11.90
N LYS A 182 24.47 -21.24 -12.24
CA LYS A 182 24.81 -22.26 -13.21
C LYS A 182 24.19 -21.93 -14.57
N ASN A 183 24.63 -22.57 -15.62
CA ASN A 183 24.04 -22.48 -16.97
C ASN A 183 22.66 -23.18 -16.98
N TRP A 184 21.75 -22.75 -16.11
CA TRP A 184 20.44 -23.34 -15.99
C TRP A 184 19.35 -22.39 -16.51
N ILE A 185 18.47 -22.95 -17.34
CA ILE A 185 17.23 -22.31 -17.79
C ILE A 185 16.09 -23.01 -17.08
N THR A 186 15.29 -22.27 -16.33
CA THR A 186 14.27 -22.87 -15.45
C THR A 186 12.88 -22.42 -15.83
N PHE A 187 11.96 -23.39 -15.91
CA PHE A 187 10.52 -23.19 -15.99
C PHE A 187 9.86 -23.78 -14.74
N VAL A 188 8.98 -22.99 -14.09
CA VAL A 188 8.23 -23.44 -12.92
C VAL A 188 6.75 -23.13 -13.12
N GLY A 189 5.90 -24.15 -13.07
CA GLY A 189 4.45 -24.01 -13.20
C GLY A 189 3.77 -25.28 -13.71
N LYS A 190 2.48 -25.22 -13.97
CA LYS A 190 1.76 -26.32 -14.59
C LYS A 190 2.30 -26.55 -15.99
N LEU A 191 2.56 -27.81 -16.35
CA LEU A 191 3.16 -28.20 -17.63
C LEU A 191 2.10 -28.27 -18.74
N ASN A 192 1.38 -27.16 -18.98
CA ASN A 192 0.28 -27.07 -19.93
C ASN A 192 0.41 -25.87 -20.89
N LYS A 193 -0.45 -25.87 -21.91
CA LYS A 193 -0.50 -24.80 -22.93
C LYS A 193 -0.84 -23.43 -22.34
N ALA A 194 -1.70 -23.37 -21.32
CA ALA A 194 -2.07 -22.12 -20.68
C ALA A 194 -0.86 -21.40 -20.06
N LYS A 195 0.09 -22.14 -19.51
CA LYS A 195 1.36 -21.63 -18.98
C LYS A 195 2.46 -21.49 -20.05
N GLY A 196 2.15 -21.79 -21.32
CA GLY A 196 3.11 -21.69 -22.43
C GLY A 196 4.20 -22.77 -22.44
N TYR A 197 3.99 -23.86 -21.69
CA TYR A 197 4.99 -24.92 -21.58
C TYR A 197 5.28 -25.60 -22.93
N ASP A 198 4.31 -25.71 -23.82
CA ASP A 198 4.48 -26.26 -25.18
C ASP A 198 5.46 -25.41 -26.02
N ILE A 199 5.37 -24.08 -25.94
CA ILE A 199 6.31 -23.16 -26.60
C ILE A 199 7.68 -23.26 -25.93
N PHE A 200 7.72 -23.27 -24.59
CA PHE A 200 8.95 -23.45 -23.85
C PHE A 200 9.65 -24.75 -24.24
N ALA A 201 8.94 -25.87 -24.28
CA ALA A 201 9.50 -27.18 -24.61
C ALA A 201 10.12 -27.22 -26.03
N LYS A 202 9.46 -26.62 -27.02
CA LYS A 202 9.99 -26.49 -28.39
C LYS A 202 11.23 -25.61 -28.44
N SER A 203 11.17 -24.43 -27.80
CA SER A 203 12.28 -23.47 -27.77
C SER A 203 13.50 -24.03 -27.06
N ILE A 204 13.27 -24.70 -25.91
CA ILE A 204 14.38 -25.19 -25.09
C ILE A 204 15.11 -26.36 -25.75
N LYS A 205 14.39 -27.23 -26.48
CA LYS A 205 15.02 -28.31 -27.26
C LYS A 205 16.00 -27.76 -28.26
N LYS A 206 15.68 -26.70 -29.00
CA LYS A 206 16.58 -26.02 -29.94
C LYS A 206 17.77 -25.42 -29.22
N ILE A 207 17.55 -24.72 -28.14
CA ILE A 207 18.59 -24.06 -27.34
C ILE A 207 19.59 -25.09 -26.79
N LEU A 208 19.13 -26.21 -26.26
CA LEU A 208 20.01 -27.21 -25.67
C LEU A 208 20.85 -27.98 -26.74
N ASN A 209 20.33 -28.09 -27.97
CA ASN A 209 21.11 -28.60 -29.10
C ASN A 209 22.23 -27.64 -29.53
N GLU A 210 21.95 -26.31 -29.46
CA GLU A 210 22.91 -25.27 -29.83
C GLU A 210 23.94 -24.99 -28.72
N TYR A 211 23.58 -25.20 -27.46
CA TYR A 211 24.39 -24.89 -26.27
C TYR A 211 24.40 -26.09 -25.31
N PRO A 212 25.19 -27.12 -25.58
CA PRO A 212 25.19 -28.37 -24.81
C PRO A 212 25.75 -28.23 -23.39
N ASP A 213 26.38 -27.12 -23.05
CA ASP A 213 26.82 -26.75 -21.68
C ASP A 213 25.71 -26.17 -20.82
N TRP A 214 24.48 -25.99 -21.37
CA TRP A 214 23.31 -25.53 -20.66
C TRP A 214 22.36 -26.66 -20.32
N GLU A 215 21.67 -26.53 -19.22
CA GLU A 215 20.63 -27.45 -18.75
C GLU A 215 19.30 -26.75 -18.56
N ALA A 216 18.21 -27.45 -18.84
CA ALA A 216 16.86 -27.00 -18.48
C ALA A 216 16.37 -27.70 -17.22
N LYS A 217 15.88 -26.92 -16.24
CA LYS A 217 15.22 -27.42 -15.02
C LYS A 217 13.74 -27.10 -15.10
N ILE A 218 12.91 -28.12 -15.22
CA ILE A 218 11.47 -28.02 -15.39
C ILE A 218 10.79 -28.52 -14.11
N ILE A 219 10.03 -27.64 -13.44
CA ILE A 219 9.39 -27.92 -12.15
C ILE A 219 7.89 -27.74 -12.30
N GLY A 220 7.15 -28.76 -11.95
CA GLY A 220 5.69 -28.81 -11.99
C GLY A 220 5.18 -30.09 -12.61
N ASP A 221 3.87 -30.20 -12.65
CA ASP A 221 3.16 -31.32 -13.25
C ASP A 221 1.86 -30.86 -13.92
N GLU A 222 1.32 -31.70 -14.78
CA GLU A 222 -0.03 -31.57 -15.31
C GLU A 222 -0.52 -32.95 -15.80
N LYS A 223 -1.50 -33.48 -15.11
CA LYS A 223 -2.04 -34.81 -15.42
C LYS A 223 -2.95 -34.85 -16.65
N ARG A 224 -3.52 -33.70 -17.03
CA ARG A 224 -4.53 -33.59 -18.10
C ARG A 224 -3.94 -33.33 -19.48
N GLU A 225 -2.73 -32.78 -19.53
CA GLU A 225 -2.01 -32.48 -20.78
C GLU A 225 -0.63 -33.14 -20.75
N LYS A 226 -0.33 -33.99 -21.71
CA LYS A 226 1.00 -34.62 -21.85
C LYS A 226 1.81 -33.92 -22.94
N ILE A 227 2.62 -32.94 -22.55
CA ILE A 227 3.59 -32.27 -23.43
C ILE A 227 4.94 -32.92 -23.20
N VAL A 228 5.43 -33.63 -24.19
CA VAL A 228 6.66 -34.41 -24.10
C VAL A 228 7.87 -33.53 -24.48
N LEU A 229 8.85 -33.46 -23.59
CA LEU A 229 10.16 -32.90 -23.85
C LEU A 229 11.21 -33.98 -23.58
N LYS A 230 11.85 -34.47 -24.64
CA LYS A 230 12.96 -35.43 -24.55
C LYS A 230 14.26 -34.76 -25.01
N HIS A 231 15.19 -34.59 -24.11
CA HIS A 231 16.55 -34.09 -24.36
C HIS A 231 17.45 -34.46 -23.17
N PRO A 232 18.71 -34.89 -23.34
CA PRO A 232 19.57 -35.33 -22.23
C PRO A 232 19.79 -34.24 -21.18
N ASN A 233 19.89 -32.98 -21.59
CA ASN A 233 20.09 -31.84 -20.69
C ASN A 233 18.78 -31.18 -20.21
N ALA A 234 17.62 -31.81 -20.48
CA ALA A 234 16.33 -31.32 -19.98
C ALA A 234 15.81 -32.22 -18.84
N HIS A 235 15.77 -31.68 -17.63
CA HIS A 235 15.42 -32.42 -16.43
C HIS A 235 14.03 -32.01 -15.94
N ILE A 236 13.06 -32.90 -16.06
CA ILE A 236 11.70 -32.70 -15.53
C ILE A 236 11.71 -33.21 -14.08
N LEU A 237 11.66 -32.29 -13.13
CA LEU A 237 11.80 -32.56 -11.69
C LEU A 237 10.46 -32.86 -11.00
N GLY A 238 9.34 -32.82 -11.75
CA GLY A 238 8.02 -32.99 -11.18
C GLY A 238 7.65 -31.90 -10.19
N PHE A 239 6.70 -32.18 -9.31
CA PHE A 239 6.32 -31.28 -8.23
C PHE A 239 7.43 -31.22 -7.17
N LEU A 240 7.86 -30.00 -6.85
CA LEU A 240 8.78 -29.75 -5.75
C LEU A 240 8.10 -28.86 -4.69
N ASN A 241 8.44 -29.07 -3.43
CA ASN A 241 8.03 -28.14 -2.39
C ASN A 241 8.68 -26.76 -2.60
N HIS A 242 8.09 -25.72 -2.00
CA HIS A 242 8.47 -24.33 -2.22
C HIS A 242 9.97 -24.06 -1.94
N ASP A 243 10.52 -24.61 -0.85
CA ASP A 243 11.92 -24.42 -0.48
C ASP A 243 12.88 -24.99 -1.53
N LYS A 244 12.57 -26.17 -2.09
CA LYS A 244 13.35 -26.77 -3.18
C LYS A 244 13.27 -25.94 -4.46
N VAL A 245 12.11 -25.36 -4.79
CA VAL A 245 11.97 -24.43 -5.93
C VAL A 245 12.90 -23.22 -5.75
N LEU A 246 12.92 -22.62 -4.55
CA LEU A 246 13.81 -21.50 -4.26
C LEU A 246 15.30 -21.89 -4.35
N GLN A 247 15.67 -23.12 -3.94
CA GLN A 247 17.04 -23.62 -4.10
C GLN A 247 17.45 -23.75 -5.57
N VAL A 248 16.52 -24.16 -6.44
CA VAL A 248 16.77 -24.20 -7.89
C VAL A 248 16.96 -22.78 -8.43
N PHE A 249 16.08 -21.82 -8.07
CA PHE A 249 16.23 -20.43 -8.51
C PHE A 249 17.54 -19.78 -8.07
N LYS A 250 18.06 -20.11 -6.89
CA LYS A 250 19.38 -19.63 -6.44
C LYS A 250 20.51 -20.00 -7.42
N LYS A 251 20.41 -21.13 -8.11
CA LYS A 251 21.40 -21.63 -9.08
C LYS A 251 21.04 -21.31 -10.54
N THR A 252 19.81 -20.88 -10.81
CA THR A 252 19.30 -20.61 -12.16
C THR A 252 19.84 -19.30 -12.73
N SER A 253 20.37 -19.33 -13.94
CA SER A 253 20.78 -18.13 -14.69
C SER A 253 19.61 -17.45 -15.37
N ILE A 254 18.74 -18.19 -16.05
CA ILE A 254 17.62 -17.67 -16.84
C ILE A 254 16.33 -18.35 -16.35
N ALA A 255 15.33 -17.57 -15.96
CA ALA A 255 14.01 -18.09 -15.61
C ALA A 255 12.96 -17.65 -16.65
N VAL A 256 12.08 -18.55 -17.04
CA VAL A 256 11.08 -18.30 -18.08
C VAL A 256 9.67 -18.51 -17.51
N ALA A 257 8.84 -17.45 -17.61
CA ALA A 257 7.43 -17.47 -17.23
C ALA A 257 6.57 -16.97 -18.43
N CYS A 258 6.43 -17.83 -19.43
CA CYS A 258 5.84 -17.51 -20.73
C CYS A 258 4.35 -17.87 -20.82
N SER A 259 3.53 -17.39 -19.88
CA SER A 259 2.10 -17.69 -19.83
C SER A 259 1.33 -17.08 -21.02
N ARG A 260 0.39 -17.86 -21.60
CA ARG A 260 -0.71 -17.36 -22.44
C ARG A 260 -1.89 -16.88 -21.63
N TRP A 261 -2.02 -17.46 -20.45
CA TRP A 261 -3.06 -17.11 -19.48
C TRP A 261 -2.80 -15.72 -18.91
N GLU A 262 -3.86 -14.95 -18.72
CA GLU A 262 -3.81 -13.67 -18.02
C GLU A 262 -3.53 -13.93 -16.53
N GLU A 263 -2.26 -13.86 -16.16
CA GLU A 263 -1.83 -14.13 -14.79
C GLU A 263 -2.33 -13.04 -13.83
N PRO A 264 -3.00 -13.37 -12.75
CA PRO A 264 -3.40 -12.35 -11.78
C PRO A 264 -2.22 -11.62 -11.14
N PHE A 265 -1.07 -12.30 -11.01
CA PHE A 265 0.18 -11.71 -10.54
C PHE A 265 1.42 -12.39 -11.14
N GLY A 266 1.70 -13.66 -10.83
CA GLY A 266 2.89 -14.38 -11.28
C GLY A 266 3.96 -14.52 -10.20
N ARG A 267 3.65 -15.32 -9.17
CA ARG A 267 4.55 -15.55 -8.04
C ARG A 267 5.90 -16.13 -8.47
N THR A 268 5.91 -17.00 -9.47
CA THR A 268 7.13 -17.65 -9.98
C THR A 268 8.17 -16.65 -10.50
N SER A 269 7.73 -15.67 -11.31
CA SER A 269 8.61 -14.62 -11.83
C SER A 269 9.11 -13.69 -10.71
N LEU A 270 8.27 -13.38 -9.73
CA LEU A 270 8.66 -12.64 -8.54
C LEU A 270 9.80 -13.34 -7.79
N GLU A 271 9.65 -14.63 -7.51
CA GLU A 271 10.63 -15.43 -6.78
C GLU A 271 11.93 -15.62 -7.56
N ALA A 272 11.83 -15.82 -8.87
CA ALA A 272 13.00 -15.89 -9.75
C ALA A 272 13.81 -14.57 -9.72
N SER A 273 13.11 -13.42 -9.80
CA SER A 273 13.72 -12.09 -9.70
C SER A 273 14.39 -11.88 -8.35
N ALA A 274 13.71 -12.19 -7.24
CA ALA A 274 14.23 -12.07 -5.88
C ALA A 274 15.48 -12.93 -5.65
N ASN A 275 15.66 -13.99 -6.45
CA ASN A 275 16.82 -14.88 -6.44
C ASN A 275 17.86 -14.50 -7.50
N GLY A 276 17.75 -13.39 -8.19
CA GLY A 276 18.73 -12.89 -9.16
C GLY A 276 18.81 -13.70 -10.45
N CYS A 277 17.69 -14.22 -10.94
CA CYS A 277 17.61 -14.76 -12.28
C CYS A 277 17.43 -13.63 -13.31
N ALA A 278 17.97 -13.80 -14.51
CA ALA A 278 17.53 -13.05 -15.68
C ALA A 278 16.17 -13.61 -16.10
N VAL A 279 15.10 -12.82 -15.97
CA VAL A 279 13.73 -13.33 -16.12
C VAL A 279 13.15 -12.93 -17.47
N ILE A 280 12.54 -13.91 -18.18
CA ILE A 280 11.76 -13.69 -19.40
C ILE A 280 10.28 -13.91 -19.04
N ILE A 281 9.42 -12.93 -19.35
CA ILE A 281 7.97 -13.01 -19.12
C ILE A 281 7.20 -12.63 -20.38
N THR A 282 5.94 -13.04 -20.46
CA THR A 282 4.96 -12.50 -21.42
C THR A 282 4.23 -11.30 -20.83
N LYS A 283 3.72 -10.41 -21.68
CA LYS A 283 2.89 -9.25 -21.28
C LYS A 283 1.44 -9.71 -21.04
N LYS A 284 1.24 -10.59 -20.03
CA LYS A 284 -0.07 -11.20 -19.70
C LYS A 284 -0.49 -10.90 -18.27
N GLY A 285 -1.66 -10.28 -18.13
CA GLY A 285 -2.25 -9.95 -16.82
C GLY A 285 -1.34 -9.07 -15.97
N GLY A 286 -1.18 -9.46 -14.71
CA GLY A 286 -0.30 -8.82 -13.74
C GLY A 286 1.16 -9.25 -13.80
N LEU A 287 1.59 -10.11 -14.74
CA LEU A 287 3.00 -10.54 -14.86
C LEU A 287 3.97 -9.36 -14.96
N PRO A 288 3.73 -8.32 -15.78
CA PRO A 288 4.64 -7.18 -15.85
C PRO A 288 4.80 -6.40 -14.54
N GLU A 289 3.87 -6.56 -13.60
CA GLU A 289 3.90 -5.88 -12.31
C GLU A 289 4.75 -6.61 -11.26
N THR A 290 5.21 -7.84 -11.55
CA THR A 290 5.93 -8.69 -10.59
C THR A 290 7.40 -8.35 -10.45
N ILE A 291 7.99 -7.74 -11.47
CA ILE A 291 9.43 -7.46 -11.55
C ILE A 291 9.70 -6.15 -12.27
N THR A 292 10.76 -5.48 -11.85
CA THR A 292 11.19 -4.22 -12.44
C THR A 292 12.11 -4.40 -13.65
N ASN A 293 12.89 -5.48 -13.67
CA ASN A 293 13.91 -5.75 -14.68
C ASN A 293 13.70 -7.15 -15.30
N ALA A 294 12.81 -7.25 -16.28
CA ALA A 294 12.55 -8.46 -17.03
C ALA A 294 12.64 -8.24 -18.53
N LYS A 295 12.94 -9.30 -19.26
CA LYS A 295 12.72 -9.34 -20.71
C LYS A 295 11.26 -9.65 -20.97
N ILE A 296 10.50 -8.67 -21.41
CA ILE A 296 9.07 -8.82 -21.71
C ILE A 296 8.89 -9.21 -23.18
N LEU A 297 8.17 -10.29 -23.42
CA LEU A 297 7.79 -10.73 -24.75
C LEU A 297 6.41 -10.15 -25.10
N ASN A 298 6.35 -9.39 -26.19
CA ASN A 298 5.07 -8.89 -26.72
C ASN A 298 4.29 -9.99 -27.44
N VAL A 299 4.99 -10.91 -28.13
CA VAL A 299 4.43 -12.07 -28.81
C VAL A 299 5.07 -13.33 -28.23
N LEU A 300 4.24 -14.33 -27.97
CA LEU A 300 4.68 -15.64 -27.52
C LEU A 300 4.59 -16.65 -28.66
N ASP A 301 5.69 -16.87 -29.31
CA ASP A 301 5.92 -17.97 -30.26
C ASP A 301 7.31 -18.59 -30.01
N GLU A 302 7.56 -19.72 -30.65
CA GLU A 302 8.81 -20.47 -30.51
C GLU A 302 10.03 -19.66 -30.98
N LYS A 303 9.94 -18.95 -32.10
CA LYS A 303 11.03 -18.15 -32.68
C LYS A 303 11.42 -17.00 -31.76
N THR A 304 10.43 -16.26 -31.27
CA THR A 304 10.62 -15.14 -30.35
C THR A 304 11.22 -15.58 -29.02
N LEU A 305 10.70 -16.65 -28.42
CA LEU A 305 11.23 -17.16 -27.14
C LEU A 305 12.64 -17.70 -27.32
N THR A 306 12.92 -18.49 -28.35
CA THR A 306 14.26 -19.02 -28.67
C THR A 306 15.26 -17.87 -28.86
N LYS A 307 14.91 -16.85 -29.66
CA LYS A 307 15.76 -15.66 -29.88
C LYS A 307 16.13 -14.95 -28.57
N ASN A 308 15.17 -14.77 -27.68
CA ASN A 308 15.41 -14.06 -26.41
C ASN A 308 16.24 -14.90 -25.42
N ILE A 309 16.04 -16.22 -25.36
CA ILE A 309 16.87 -17.11 -24.54
C ILE A 309 18.30 -17.10 -25.09
N ARG A 310 18.49 -17.28 -26.41
CA ARG A 310 19.80 -17.25 -27.09
C ARG A 310 20.53 -15.94 -26.80
N LYS A 311 19.85 -14.78 -26.91
CA LYS A 311 20.46 -13.49 -26.59
C LYS A 311 21.03 -13.46 -25.18
N LEU A 312 20.29 -13.97 -24.19
CA LEU A 312 20.75 -14.01 -22.80
C LEU A 312 21.88 -15.06 -22.57
N ILE A 313 21.98 -16.07 -23.40
CA ILE A 313 23.10 -17.05 -23.35
C ILE A 313 24.37 -16.40 -23.89
N VAL A 314 24.30 -15.84 -25.08
CA VAL A 314 25.46 -15.29 -25.80
C VAL A 314 25.97 -14.02 -25.13
N ASP A 315 25.06 -13.09 -24.83
CA ASP A 315 25.41 -11.84 -24.16
C ASP A 315 25.48 -12.04 -22.64
N ARG A 316 26.60 -12.56 -22.17
CA ARG A 316 26.86 -12.82 -20.76
C ARG A 316 26.84 -11.52 -19.92
N ALA A 317 27.32 -10.41 -20.48
CA ALA A 317 27.36 -9.13 -19.79
C ALA A 317 25.96 -8.62 -19.51
N HIS A 318 25.13 -8.55 -20.53
CA HIS A 318 23.71 -8.16 -20.40
C HIS A 318 22.93 -9.11 -19.48
N ARG A 319 23.15 -10.42 -19.57
CA ARG A 319 22.53 -11.37 -18.64
C ARG A 319 22.89 -11.08 -17.18
N LYS A 320 24.20 -10.88 -16.89
CA LYS A 320 24.67 -10.55 -15.53
C LYS A 320 24.12 -9.22 -15.04
N GLU A 321 24.01 -8.24 -15.91
CA GLU A 321 23.39 -6.95 -15.58
C GLU A 321 21.93 -7.12 -15.20
N LEU A 322 21.12 -7.83 -16.00
CA LEU A 322 19.72 -8.13 -15.65
C LEU A 322 19.59 -8.86 -14.32
N GLN A 323 20.47 -9.83 -14.05
CA GLN A 323 20.52 -10.55 -12.77
C GLN A 323 20.80 -9.61 -11.60
N LYS A 324 21.74 -8.68 -11.77
CA LYS A 324 22.10 -7.67 -10.77
C LYS A 324 20.95 -6.71 -10.51
N LEU A 325 20.37 -6.15 -11.57
CA LEU A 325 19.22 -5.22 -11.48
C LEU A 325 17.99 -5.90 -10.87
N SER A 326 17.75 -7.18 -11.18
CA SER A 326 16.65 -7.95 -10.58
C SER A 326 16.71 -8.00 -9.06
N ILE A 327 17.92 -8.08 -8.47
CA ILE A 327 18.08 -8.02 -7.01
C ILE A 327 18.09 -6.57 -6.51
N GLN A 328 18.88 -5.70 -7.13
CA GLN A 328 19.05 -4.33 -6.64
C GLN A 328 17.71 -3.60 -6.53
N ASN A 329 16.90 -3.67 -7.58
CA ASN A 329 15.62 -3.00 -7.68
C ASN A 329 14.46 -3.79 -7.05
N PHE A 330 14.72 -4.96 -6.46
CA PHE A 330 13.70 -5.76 -5.82
C PHE A 330 13.24 -5.12 -4.52
N TYR A 331 12.00 -4.67 -4.47
CA TYR A 331 11.40 -4.00 -3.32
C TYR A 331 10.26 -4.81 -2.66
N LEU A 332 9.68 -5.81 -3.35
CA LEU A 332 8.55 -6.61 -2.86
C LEU A 332 8.96 -7.66 -1.83
N THR A 333 9.74 -7.24 -0.84
CA THR A 333 10.17 -8.11 0.26
C THR A 333 9.00 -8.41 1.21
N HIS A 334 9.10 -9.51 1.97
CA HIS A 334 8.09 -9.84 2.99
C HIS A 334 7.87 -8.69 3.98
N LYS A 335 8.95 -8.03 4.42
CA LYS A 335 8.88 -6.90 5.35
C LYS A 335 8.13 -5.71 4.74
N PHE A 336 8.43 -5.34 3.49
CA PHE A 336 7.78 -4.21 2.82
C PHE A 336 6.29 -4.43 2.61
N VAL A 337 5.90 -5.60 2.08
CA VAL A 337 4.47 -5.90 1.82
C VAL A 337 3.71 -6.05 3.13
N THR A 338 4.30 -6.70 4.13
CA THR A 338 3.68 -6.83 5.46
C THR A 338 3.46 -5.48 6.13
N HIS A 339 4.42 -4.55 6.01
CA HIS A 339 4.27 -3.20 6.55
C HIS A 339 3.05 -2.48 5.95
N LYS A 340 2.84 -2.56 4.64
CA LYS A 340 1.64 -2.00 3.99
C LYS A 340 0.34 -2.63 4.50
N ILE A 341 0.33 -3.96 4.69
CA ILE A 341 -0.83 -4.66 5.24
C ILE A 341 -1.07 -4.25 6.69
N ASP A 342 -0.01 -4.14 7.48
CA ASP A 342 -0.13 -3.76 8.88
C ASP A 342 -0.58 -2.32 9.07
N ASN A 343 -0.18 -1.39 8.20
CA ASN A 343 -0.69 -0.01 8.22
C ASN A 343 -2.19 0.03 7.97
N TYR A 344 -2.70 -0.72 7.00
CA TYR A 344 -4.13 -0.86 6.76
C TYR A 344 -4.87 -1.48 7.97
N ARG A 345 -4.26 -2.48 8.62
CA ARG A 345 -4.81 -3.07 9.84
C ARG A 345 -4.83 -2.08 10.99
N ASP A 346 -3.76 -1.28 11.16
CA ASP A 346 -3.71 -0.20 12.15
C ASP A 346 -4.80 0.83 11.95
N GLU A 347 -4.95 1.37 10.74
CA GLU A 347 -6.02 2.34 10.45
C GLU A 347 -7.35 1.86 11.01
N LYS A 348 -7.70 0.60 10.75
CA LYS A 348 -8.97 0.06 11.21
C LYS A 348 -9.01 -0.23 12.70
N LEU A 349 -7.91 -0.68 13.25
CA LEU A 349 -7.82 -1.04 14.65
C LEU A 349 -7.80 0.19 15.55
N GLN A 350 -7.23 1.29 15.10
CA GLN A 350 -7.17 2.56 15.82
C GLN A 350 -8.50 3.32 15.74
N ILE A 351 -9.18 3.30 14.59
CA ILE A 351 -10.55 3.83 14.45
C ILE A 351 -11.49 3.18 15.47
N ASN A 352 -11.35 1.89 15.76
CA ASN A 352 -12.17 1.20 16.76
C ASN A 352 -11.83 1.56 18.22
N ASN A 353 -10.66 2.12 18.50
CA ASN A 353 -10.26 2.41 19.88
C ASN A 353 -10.51 3.85 20.33
N ASN A 354 -10.54 4.83 19.40
CA ASN A 354 -10.46 6.24 19.74
C ASN A 354 -11.57 7.15 19.16
N PHE A 355 -12.45 6.65 18.27
CA PHE A 355 -13.46 7.46 17.60
C PHE A 355 -14.86 6.87 17.68
N PHE A 356 -15.33 6.54 18.88
CA PHE A 356 -16.77 6.32 19.07
C PHE A 356 -17.47 7.65 19.38
N THR A 357 -17.78 8.40 18.34
CA THR A 357 -18.98 9.24 18.44
C THR A 357 -20.18 8.31 18.19
N LYS A 358 -21.20 8.35 19.04
CA LYS A 358 -22.46 7.62 18.83
C LYS A 358 -23.20 8.04 17.53
N LYS A 359 -22.65 9.02 16.81
CA LYS A 359 -23.17 9.62 15.57
C LYS A 359 -22.51 8.96 14.35
N SER A 360 -23.26 8.80 13.28
CA SER A 360 -22.71 8.42 11.98
C SER A 360 -21.53 9.32 11.63
N LEU A 361 -20.42 8.76 11.13
CA LEU A 361 -19.25 9.52 10.65
C LEU A 361 -19.57 10.42 9.44
N ASN A 362 -20.74 10.26 8.84
CA ASN A 362 -21.28 11.15 7.82
C ASN A 362 -22.06 12.25 8.55
N ASN A 363 -21.72 13.51 8.41
CA ASN A 363 -22.38 14.70 8.97
C ASN A 363 -21.93 15.11 10.40
N LEU A 364 -20.63 15.05 10.67
CA LEU A 364 -20.08 15.65 11.89
C LEU A 364 -20.10 17.18 11.81
N ARG A 365 -20.30 17.82 12.95
CA ARG A 365 -20.02 19.25 13.13
C ARG A 365 -18.58 19.40 13.54
N ILE A 366 -17.76 19.94 12.63
CA ILE A 366 -16.32 20.10 12.84
C ILE A 366 -15.99 21.56 13.06
N LEU A 367 -15.39 21.88 14.20
CA LEU A 367 -14.78 23.18 14.44
C LEU A 367 -13.29 23.09 14.06
N HIS A 368 -12.91 23.72 12.96
CA HIS A 368 -11.54 23.72 12.47
C HIS A 368 -10.83 25.01 12.86
N ILE A 369 -9.93 24.92 13.84
CA ILE A 369 -9.17 26.02 14.39
C ILE A 369 -7.81 26.08 13.73
N THR A 370 -7.56 27.12 12.94
CA THR A 370 -6.27 27.36 12.28
C THR A 370 -6.18 28.80 11.78
N ASN A 371 -4.99 29.24 11.41
CA ASN A 371 -4.82 30.56 10.81
C ASN A 371 -5.29 30.53 9.33
N PHE A 372 -6.47 31.05 9.05
CA PHE A 372 -7.02 31.19 7.69
C PHE A 372 -6.47 32.40 6.94
N ASN A 373 -5.74 33.30 7.61
CA ASN A 373 -5.16 34.53 7.05
C ASN A 373 -6.20 35.49 6.43
N GLU A 374 -7.38 35.58 7.00
CA GLU A 374 -8.48 36.44 6.52
C GLU A 374 -8.08 37.92 6.54
N ARG A 375 -7.25 38.34 7.53
CA ARG A 375 -6.69 39.70 7.66
C ARG A 375 -5.76 40.11 6.51
N LEU A 376 -5.46 39.22 5.57
CA LEU A 376 -4.55 39.50 4.46
C LEU A 376 -5.30 39.61 3.13
N ASP A 377 -6.59 39.88 3.17
CA ASP A 377 -7.45 40.24 2.02
C ASP A 377 -7.31 39.24 0.84
N GLY A 378 -7.27 37.95 1.17
CA GLY A 378 -7.19 36.87 0.20
C GLY A 378 -5.77 36.49 -0.26
N ARG A 379 -4.73 37.28 0.07
CA ARG A 379 -3.34 37.04 -0.40
C ARG A 379 -2.82 35.64 -0.04
N LEU A 380 -3.20 35.11 1.11
CA LEU A 380 -2.82 33.76 1.54
C LEU A 380 -4.06 32.84 1.68
N PHE A 381 -5.05 33.03 0.81
CA PHE A 381 -6.27 32.22 0.82
C PHE A 381 -6.00 30.72 0.60
N PHE A 382 -5.11 30.39 -0.36
CA PHE A 382 -4.79 29.02 -0.74
C PHE A 382 -3.83 28.31 0.22
N ASN A 383 -4.02 28.49 1.52
CA ASN A 383 -3.20 27.88 2.55
C ASN A 383 -3.65 26.44 2.89
N THR A 384 -2.82 25.71 3.61
CA THR A 384 -3.06 24.32 4.01
C THR A 384 -4.31 24.17 4.89
N GLY A 385 -4.56 25.12 5.79
CA GLY A 385 -5.78 25.13 6.59
C GLY A 385 -7.04 25.12 5.73
N ARG A 386 -7.06 25.90 4.66
CA ARG A 386 -8.18 25.97 3.72
C ARG A 386 -8.37 24.66 2.96
N ARG A 387 -7.29 24.01 2.50
CA ARG A 387 -7.33 22.70 1.85
C ARG A 387 -7.97 21.64 2.76
N ILE A 388 -7.54 21.55 4.00
CA ILE A 388 -8.08 20.62 4.99
C ILE A 388 -9.55 20.94 5.29
N ASN A 389 -9.88 22.21 5.47
CA ASN A 389 -11.26 22.66 5.69
C ASN A 389 -12.21 22.24 4.58
N ASN A 390 -11.81 22.49 3.32
CA ASN A 390 -12.55 22.08 2.14
C ASN A 390 -12.66 20.55 2.01
N GLY A 391 -11.62 19.82 2.40
CA GLY A 391 -11.63 18.36 2.46
C GLY A 391 -12.73 17.82 3.38
N PHE A 392 -12.89 18.38 4.56
CA PHE A 392 -13.97 18.00 5.48
C PHE A 392 -15.36 18.31 4.89
N ILE A 393 -15.54 19.48 4.26
CA ILE A 393 -16.81 19.85 3.61
C ILE A 393 -17.16 18.84 2.50
N ARG A 394 -16.18 18.46 1.66
CA ARG A 394 -16.40 17.48 0.59
C ARG A 394 -16.69 16.07 1.09
N GLN A 395 -16.29 15.75 2.30
CA GLN A 395 -16.68 14.49 2.96
C GLN A 395 -18.10 14.54 3.55
N GLY A 396 -18.82 15.64 3.39
CA GLY A 396 -20.21 15.79 3.84
C GLY A 396 -20.33 16.27 5.30
N HIS A 397 -19.28 16.83 5.88
CA HIS A 397 -19.31 17.38 7.22
C HIS A 397 -19.78 18.84 7.22
N SER A 398 -20.45 19.26 8.30
CA SER A 398 -20.67 20.67 8.60
C SER A 398 -19.41 21.24 9.24
N VAL A 399 -18.79 22.23 8.61
CA VAL A 399 -17.49 22.73 9.07
C VAL A 399 -17.56 24.22 9.38
N LEU A 400 -17.19 24.58 10.60
CA LEU A 400 -17.02 25.96 11.02
C LEU A 400 -15.52 26.26 11.14
N GLY A 401 -15.02 27.17 10.30
CA GLY A 401 -13.65 27.69 10.40
C GLY A 401 -13.53 28.70 11.55
N PHE A 402 -12.45 28.57 12.32
CA PHE A 402 -12.13 29.49 13.41
C PHE A 402 -10.68 29.95 13.27
N SER A 403 -10.50 31.20 12.82
CA SER A 403 -9.15 31.74 12.57
C SER A 403 -8.58 32.40 13.83
N ASP A 404 -7.75 31.66 14.55
CA ASP A 404 -7.21 32.07 15.85
C ASP A 404 -6.41 33.38 15.77
N ARG A 405 -5.52 33.53 14.79
CA ARG A 405 -4.67 34.70 14.62
C ARG A 405 -5.43 35.91 14.08
N ASP A 406 -6.44 35.70 13.25
CA ASP A 406 -7.27 36.80 12.74
C ASP A 406 -8.17 37.35 13.86
N ILE A 407 -8.78 36.46 14.66
CA ILE A 407 -9.56 36.86 15.83
C ILE A 407 -8.69 37.68 16.80
N LEU A 408 -7.48 37.22 17.10
CA LEU A 408 -6.58 37.91 17.98
C LEU A 408 -6.21 39.30 17.43
N LYS A 409 -6.01 39.43 16.13
CA LYS A 409 -5.67 40.73 15.51
C LYS A 409 -6.85 41.70 15.53
N TYR A 410 -8.07 41.24 15.20
CA TYR A 410 -9.25 42.11 15.07
C TYR A 410 -9.87 42.52 16.39
N TYR A 411 -9.73 41.71 17.45
CA TYR A 411 -10.45 41.89 18.70
C TYR A 411 -9.54 42.23 19.89
N LYS A 412 -8.35 42.78 19.66
CA LYS A 412 -7.51 43.38 20.72
C LYS A 412 -8.24 44.54 21.38
N SER A 413 -8.11 44.66 22.69
CA SER A 413 -8.65 45.75 23.45
C SER A 413 -7.64 46.26 24.49
N PHE A 414 -7.91 47.42 25.04
CA PHE A 414 -7.08 47.98 26.13
C PHE A 414 -6.97 47.07 27.34
N ASN A 415 -8.02 46.29 27.61
CA ASN A 415 -8.06 45.33 28.72
C ASN A 415 -7.50 43.95 28.34
N ASP A 416 -7.22 43.70 27.06
CA ASP A 416 -6.62 42.47 26.55
C ASP A 416 -5.68 42.79 25.39
N LEU A 417 -4.55 43.40 25.69
CA LEU A 417 -3.54 43.84 24.70
C LEU A 417 -2.98 42.67 23.88
N LYS A 418 -2.95 41.47 24.46
CA LYS A 418 -2.50 40.26 23.76
C LYS A 418 -3.65 39.59 23.01
N GLY A 419 -4.92 39.90 23.28
CA GLY A 419 -6.10 39.31 22.69
C GLY A 419 -6.38 37.88 23.13
N ALA A 420 -5.61 37.32 24.06
CA ALA A 420 -5.71 35.93 24.46
C ALA A 420 -6.99 35.60 25.23
N LYS A 421 -7.41 36.48 26.14
CA LYS A 421 -8.68 36.33 26.88
C LYS A 421 -9.87 36.35 25.91
N THR A 422 -9.90 37.32 25.00
CA THR A 422 -10.94 37.45 23.98
C THR A 422 -10.99 36.24 23.05
N LEU A 423 -9.85 35.69 22.66
CA LEU A 423 -9.77 34.47 21.84
C LEU A 423 -10.40 33.29 22.57
N ASN A 424 -10.02 33.07 23.83
CA ASN A 424 -10.54 31.98 24.65
C ASN A 424 -12.04 32.08 24.87
N ASP A 425 -12.53 33.29 25.18
CA ASP A 425 -13.97 33.53 25.40
C ASP A 425 -14.77 33.33 24.10
N LYS A 426 -14.25 33.75 22.97
CA LYS A 426 -14.87 33.47 21.67
C LYS A 426 -14.90 31.98 21.37
N LEU A 427 -13.83 31.24 21.68
CA LEU A 427 -13.80 29.81 21.47
C LEU A 427 -14.85 29.08 22.33
N ARG A 428 -14.93 29.42 23.62
CA ARG A 428 -15.98 28.88 24.52
C ARG A 428 -17.39 29.14 23.98
N LYS A 429 -17.68 30.40 23.59
CA LYS A 429 -18.98 30.77 22.99
C LYS A 429 -19.25 30.03 21.70
N THR A 430 -18.22 29.85 20.86
CA THR A 430 -18.36 29.10 19.62
C THR A 430 -18.69 27.62 19.90
N CYS A 431 -17.99 26.98 20.85
CA CYS A 431 -18.28 25.61 21.25
C CYS A 431 -19.71 25.49 21.84
N TYR A 432 -20.15 26.42 22.66
CA TYR A 432 -21.50 26.46 23.23
C TYR A 432 -22.58 26.54 22.15
N ASN A 433 -22.43 27.42 21.17
CA ASN A 433 -23.41 27.63 20.10
C ASN A 433 -23.39 26.53 19.05
N TYR A 434 -22.19 26.14 18.60
CA TYR A 434 -22.03 25.21 17.49
C TYR A 434 -22.09 23.75 17.93
N LYS A 435 -21.71 23.45 19.19
CA LYS A 435 -21.68 22.09 19.77
C LYS A 435 -20.95 21.09 18.87
N PRO A 436 -19.66 21.30 18.60
CA PRO A 436 -18.91 20.48 17.66
C PRO A 436 -18.81 19.03 18.12
N ASP A 437 -18.89 18.09 17.17
CA ASP A 437 -18.60 16.68 17.40
C ASP A 437 -17.07 16.44 17.38
N LEU A 438 -16.33 17.29 16.63
CA LEU A 438 -14.88 17.23 16.47
C LEU A 438 -14.29 18.65 16.43
N ILE A 439 -13.23 18.86 17.19
CA ILE A 439 -12.40 20.08 17.13
C ILE A 439 -11.03 19.68 16.58
N ILE A 440 -10.62 20.35 15.49
CA ILE A 440 -9.32 20.11 14.83
C ILE A 440 -8.48 21.39 14.91
N LEU A 441 -7.28 21.26 15.49
CA LEU A 441 -6.32 22.34 15.69
C LEU A 441 -5.19 22.25 14.65
N GLY A 442 -5.01 23.29 13.84
CA GLY A 442 -3.95 23.35 12.85
C GLY A 442 -2.99 24.51 13.14
N HIS A 443 -1.79 24.23 13.60
CA HIS A 443 -0.85 25.25 14.03
C HIS A 443 -1.46 26.33 14.98
N ALA A 444 -2.43 25.90 15.79
CA ALA A 444 -3.18 26.75 16.70
C ALA A 444 -2.37 27.01 17.99
N ASP A 445 -1.24 27.70 17.85
CA ASP A 445 -0.29 27.93 18.94
C ASP A 445 -0.86 28.78 20.09
N LEU A 446 -1.90 29.53 19.79
CA LEU A 446 -2.53 30.44 20.74
C LEU A 446 -3.58 29.75 21.63
N ILE A 447 -3.93 28.51 21.32
CA ILE A 447 -4.86 27.69 22.13
C ILE A 447 -4.02 26.83 23.08
N SER A 448 -4.20 27.01 24.38
CA SER A 448 -3.47 26.25 25.41
C SER A 448 -4.03 24.84 25.62
N ALA A 449 -3.19 23.96 26.16
CA ALA A 449 -3.62 22.63 26.60
C ALA A 449 -4.71 22.70 27.68
N ASP A 450 -4.58 23.63 28.63
CA ASP A 450 -5.55 23.80 29.72
C ASP A 450 -6.95 24.14 29.19
N LEU A 451 -7.03 25.03 28.20
CA LEU A 451 -8.33 25.34 27.56
C LEU A 451 -8.93 24.12 26.84
N ILE A 452 -8.09 23.29 26.21
CA ILE A 452 -8.56 22.05 25.57
C ILE A 452 -9.13 21.08 26.63
N LEU A 453 -8.44 20.94 27.77
CA LEU A 453 -8.89 20.06 28.85
C LEU A 453 -10.20 20.58 29.47
N GLU A 454 -10.32 21.89 29.72
CA GLU A 454 -11.58 22.53 30.15
C GLU A 454 -12.72 22.23 29.16
N LEU A 455 -12.49 22.42 27.87
CA LEU A 455 -13.51 22.14 26.85
C LEU A 455 -13.87 20.65 26.76
N LYS A 456 -12.93 19.75 27.08
CA LYS A 456 -13.24 18.31 27.16
C LYS A 456 -14.15 17.96 28.34
N GLU A 457 -13.98 18.62 29.47
CA GLU A 457 -14.86 18.47 30.63
C GLU A 457 -16.26 18.98 30.32
N ASP A 458 -16.38 20.16 29.70
CA ASP A 458 -17.67 20.76 29.30
C ASP A 458 -18.36 19.96 28.19
N TYR A 459 -17.58 19.35 27.28
CA TYR A 459 -18.10 18.64 26.10
C TYR A 459 -17.50 17.22 25.98
N PRO A 460 -17.85 16.27 26.88
CA PRO A 460 -17.20 14.95 26.97
C PRO A 460 -17.37 14.07 25.73
N ASN A 461 -18.35 14.39 24.88
CA ASN A 461 -18.58 13.69 23.62
C ASN A 461 -17.81 14.30 22.43
N THR A 462 -17.20 15.46 22.57
CA THR A 462 -16.40 16.12 21.54
C THR A 462 -15.00 15.51 21.52
N ARG A 463 -14.48 15.26 20.31
CA ARG A 463 -13.10 14.76 20.11
C ARG A 463 -12.20 15.90 19.66
N PHE A 464 -10.93 15.81 20.04
CA PHE A 464 -9.93 16.83 19.75
C PHE A 464 -8.77 16.21 18.98
N GLY A 465 -8.42 16.80 17.83
CA GLY A 465 -7.25 16.44 17.06
C GLY A 465 -6.37 17.64 16.80
N GLN A 466 -5.08 17.39 16.57
CA GLN A 466 -4.19 18.42 16.03
C GLN A 466 -3.48 17.92 14.77
N TRP A 467 -3.18 18.84 13.84
CA TRP A 467 -2.33 18.53 12.71
C TRP A 467 -1.14 19.49 12.62
N PHE A 468 -0.02 18.97 12.16
CA PHE A 468 1.23 19.70 12.01
C PHE A 468 1.95 19.23 10.75
N LEU A 469 2.23 20.17 9.82
CA LEU A 469 2.69 19.84 8.46
C LEU A 469 4.12 20.30 8.18
N ASP A 470 4.76 21.06 9.09
CA ASP A 470 6.15 21.43 8.91
C ASP A 470 7.07 20.22 9.14
N PRO A 471 8.20 20.13 8.41
CA PRO A 471 9.13 19.03 8.54
C PRO A 471 9.70 18.89 9.96
N LEU A 472 9.75 17.66 10.47
CA LEU A 472 10.36 17.32 11.75
C LEU A 472 11.69 16.59 11.53
N ASN A 473 12.63 17.31 10.88
CA ASN A 473 13.99 16.83 10.67
C ASN A 473 14.88 17.28 11.83
N LYS A 474 15.51 16.33 12.53
CA LYS A 474 16.42 16.62 13.68
C LYS A 474 17.58 17.57 13.33
N LYS A 475 18.03 17.57 12.08
CA LYS A 475 19.07 18.47 11.58
C LYS A 475 18.50 19.84 11.13
N GLY A 476 17.19 20.00 11.10
CA GLY A 476 16.55 21.22 10.67
C GLY A 476 16.54 22.29 11.77
N PRO A 477 16.65 23.59 11.42
CA PRO A 477 16.75 24.67 12.38
C PRO A 477 15.50 24.85 13.25
N ASP A 478 14.36 24.38 12.79
CA ASP A 478 13.06 24.53 13.46
C ASP A 478 12.62 23.29 14.25
N PHE A 479 13.44 22.25 14.31
CA PHE A 479 13.06 20.96 14.90
C PHE A 479 12.58 21.09 16.34
N GLU A 480 13.38 21.70 17.23
CA GLU A 480 13.03 21.82 18.64
C GLU A 480 11.81 22.72 18.86
N ARG A 481 11.70 23.80 18.11
CA ARG A 481 10.51 24.66 18.16
C ARG A 481 9.24 23.91 17.73
N ASN A 482 9.31 23.17 16.63
CA ASN A 482 8.18 22.44 16.09
C ASN A 482 7.80 21.24 16.97
N LYS A 483 8.78 20.55 17.53
CA LYS A 483 8.60 19.49 18.53
C LYS A 483 7.87 20.03 19.77
N LYS A 484 8.31 21.16 20.32
CA LYS A 484 7.65 21.82 21.46
C LYS A 484 6.19 22.13 21.17
N ARG A 485 5.88 22.72 20.02
CA ARG A 485 4.50 23.06 19.60
C ARG A 485 3.57 21.85 19.59
N ILE A 486 4.09 20.69 19.16
CA ILE A 486 3.32 19.44 19.17
C ILE A 486 3.15 18.93 20.60
N LEU A 487 4.24 18.90 21.38
CA LEU A 487 4.23 18.35 22.74
C LEU A 487 3.41 19.18 23.70
N ASP A 488 3.32 20.48 23.51
CA ASP A 488 2.53 21.40 24.35
C ASP A 488 1.03 21.01 24.44
N LYS A 489 0.51 20.29 23.44
CA LYS A 489 -0.92 19.89 23.39
C LYS A 489 -1.14 18.39 23.29
N ILE A 490 -0.09 17.59 23.14
CA ILE A 490 -0.20 16.18 22.78
C ILE A 490 -1.03 15.36 23.80
N ASN A 491 -0.94 15.72 25.08
CA ASN A 491 -1.66 15.04 26.15
C ASN A 491 -3.11 15.54 26.31
N ALA A 492 -3.42 16.70 25.72
CA ALA A 492 -4.77 17.28 25.77
C ALA A 492 -5.63 16.86 24.57
N VAL A 493 -5.02 16.46 23.44
CA VAL A 493 -5.75 16.01 22.25
C VAL A 493 -5.87 14.48 22.19
N ASP A 494 -6.86 13.99 21.43
CA ASP A 494 -7.09 12.55 21.26
C ASP A 494 -6.25 11.96 20.13
N ALA A 495 -5.82 12.80 19.17
CA ALA A 495 -4.99 12.37 18.04
C ALA A 495 -4.11 13.51 17.49
N THR A 496 -2.94 13.16 16.98
CA THR A 496 -1.99 14.06 16.31
C THR A 496 -1.68 13.56 14.90
N PHE A 497 -1.79 14.45 13.90
CA PHE A 497 -1.59 14.13 12.49
C PHE A 497 -0.37 14.89 11.95
N LEU A 498 0.58 14.17 11.35
CA LEU A 498 1.88 14.71 10.95
C LEU A 498 2.26 14.31 9.53
N THR A 499 2.95 15.18 8.81
CA THR A 499 3.57 14.85 7.51
C THR A 499 4.90 14.13 7.64
N THR A 500 5.51 14.14 8.82
CA THR A 500 6.65 13.28 9.15
C THR A 500 6.14 12.00 9.81
N SER A 501 6.60 10.83 9.35
CA SER A 501 6.15 9.56 9.93
C SER A 501 6.43 9.50 11.44
N PRO A 502 5.40 9.23 12.28
CA PRO A 502 5.59 9.10 13.73
C PRO A 502 6.61 8.03 14.13
N ASP A 503 6.81 7.00 13.30
CA ASP A 503 7.72 5.88 13.59
C ASP A 503 9.19 6.32 13.69
N VAL A 504 9.56 7.44 13.02
CA VAL A 504 10.91 7.98 13.06
C VAL A 504 11.11 9.04 14.15
N LEU A 505 10.04 9.39 14.88
CA LEU A 505 10.03 10.42 15.92
C LEU A 505 10.02 9.78 17.31
N SER A 506 11.19 9.69 17.94
CA SER A 506 11.35 9.04 19.24
C SER A 506 10.48 9.63 20.35
N PHE A 507 10.15 10.91 20.28
CA PHE A 507 9.32 11.61 21.26
C PHE A 507 7.81 11.31 21.15
N LEU A 508 7.38 10.51 20.14
CA LEU A 508 5.97 10.16 19.92
C LEU A 508 5.66 8.67 20.16
N LYS A 509 6.58 7.90 20.69
CA LYS A 509 6.51 6.42 20.75
C LYS A 509 5.24 5.83 21.40
N ASN A 510 4.54 6.54 22.25
CA ASN A 510 3.37 6.05 22.99
C ASN A 510 2.11 6.88 22.78
N ASN A 511 2.10 7.80 21.81
CA ASN A 511 0.98 8.71 21.57
C ASN A 511 0.18 8.32 20.33
N ASN A 512 -1.10 8.68 20.31
CA ASN A 512 -1.97 8.52 19.15
C ASN A 512 -1.57 9.49 18.02
N SER A 513 -0.50 9.15 17.33
CA SER A 513 0.07 9.96 16.25
C SER A 513 0.01 9.23 14.92
N PHE A 514 -0.37 9.94 13.85
CA PHE A 514 -0.66 9.37 12.53
C PHE A 514 0.04 10.18 11.46
N TYR A 515 0.50 9.48 10.42
CA TYR A 515 1.00 10.12 9.22
C TYR A 515 -0.16 10.57 8.33
N ILE A 516 -0.08 11.81 7.83
CA ILE A 516 -0.92 12.33 6.75
C ILE A 516 -0.04 12.93 5.65
N PRO A 517 -0.36 12.74 4.36
CA PRO A 517 0.32 13.46 3.29
C PRO A 517 -0.05 14.94 3.32
N ASN A 518 0.76 15.78 2.64
CA ASN A 518 0.36 17.16 2.40
C ASN A 518 -0.96 17.20 1.62
N PRO A 519 -1.95 17.98 2.07
CA PRO A 519 -3.24 18.03 1.41
C PRO A 519 -3.17 18.83 0.11
N SER A 520 -3.89 18.36 -0.89
CA SER A 520 -4.22 19.11 -2.12
C SER A 520 -5.72 19.39 -2.18
N ASP A 521 -6.12 20.36 -2.98
CA ASP A 521 -7.51 20.72 -3.17
C ASP A 521 -7.82 20.95 -4.64
N LYS A 522 -8.66 20.07 -5.20
CA LYS A 522 -9.03 20.11 -6.61
C LYS A 522 -9.76 21.40 -7.07
N SER A 523 -10.23 22.23 -6.14
CA SER A 523 -10.89 23.50 -6.52
C SER A 523 -9.89 24.58 -6.91
N PHE A 524 -8.63 24.44 -6.53
CA PHE A 524 -7.57 25.39 -6.90
C PHE A 524 -6.23 24.72 -7.31
N GLU A 525 -6.17 23.38 -7.28
CA GLU A 525 -5.03 22.61 -7.75
C GLU A 525 -5.50 21.60 -8.80
N SER A 526 -5.58 22.02 -10.07
CA SER A 526 -6.10 21.19 -11.15
C SER A 526 -5.13 20.11 -11.61
N LEU A 527 -3.81 20.32 -11.48
CA LEU A 527 -2.70 19.38 -11.72
C LEU A 527 -2.80 18.50 -12.98
N ASN A 528 -3.37 19.02 -14.07
CA ASN A 528 -3.53 18.31 -15.35
C ASN A 528 -2.49 18.73 -16.39
N ASN A 529 -1.26 19.02 -15.95
CA ASN A 529 -0.23 19.57 -16.84
C ASN A 529 0.45 18.50 -17.71
N PHE A 530 0.41 17.23 -17.32
CA PHE A 530 1.03 16.15 -18.10
C PHE A 530 0.26 15.77 -19.39
N GLU A 531 -0.95 16.30 -19.58
CA GLU A 531 -1.71 16.19 -20.83
C GLU A 531 -1.60 17.46 -21.69
N LYS A 532 -0.82 18.46 -21.24
CA LYS A 532 -0.66 19.75 -21.93
C LYS A 532 0.78 19.91 -22.41
N SER A 533 0.95 20.64 -23.50
CA SER A 533 2.26 21.11 -23.89
C SER A 533 2.78 22.09 -22.84
N CYS A 534 3.87 21.74 -22.18
CA CYS A 534 4.52 22.56 -21.18
C CYS A 534 5.74 23.27 -21.76
N ASN A 535 5.92 24.55 -21.41
CA ASN A 535 7.07 25.33 -21.86
C ASN A 535 8.38 24.95 -21.16
N VAL A 536 8.26 24.28 -20.01
CA VAL A 536 9.38 23.81 -19.18
C VAL A 536 9.08 22.40 -18.68
N ASP A 537 10.13 21.60 -18.51
CA ASP A 537 10.03 20.22 -18.05
C ASP A 537 10.02 20.13 -16.52
N VAL A 538 10.79 21.00 -15.86
CA VAL A 538 10.91 21.06 -14.40
C VAL A 538 10.67 22.47 -13.91
N PHE A 539 9.68 22.67 -13.09
CA PHE A 539 9.42 23.91 -12.36
C PHE A 539 9.73 23.74 -10.87
N PHE A 540 10.48 24.66 -10.31
CA PHE A 540 10.79 24.66 -8.88
C PHE A 540 10.76 26.08 -8.31
N ALA A 541 10.03 26.26 -7.21
CA ALA A 541 9.97 27.50 -6.47
C ALA A 541 10.46 27.30 -5.02
N LEU A 542 11.38 28.13 -4.56
CA LEU A 542 12.02 28.02 -3.26
C LEU A 542 11.89 29.31 -2.45
N SER A 543 11.45 29.19 -1.20
CA SER A 543 11.59 30.25 -0.20
C SER A 543 12.87 30.03 0.61
N HIS A 544 13.77 30.98 0.60
CA HIS A 544 15.07 30.89 1.28
C HIS A 544 15.00 30.92 2.81
N GLY A 545 13.88 31.30 3.38
CA GLY A 545 13.77 31.42 4.85
C GLY A 545 14.65 32.46 5.51
N VAL A 546 15.41 33.27 4.74
CA VAL A 546 16.32 34.31 5.27
C VAL A 546 15.56 35.35 6.07
N HIS A 547 14.37 35.71 5.63
CA HIS A 547 13.47 36.61 6.35
C HIS A 547 13.03 36.07 7.73
N ARG A 548 13.30 34.79 8.03
CA ARG A 548 13.07 34.15 9.33
C ARG A 548 14.36 33.91 10.12
N GLY A 549 15.49 34.40 9.63
CA GLY A 549 16.81 34.17 10.25
C GLY A 549 17.29 32.70 10.15
N VAL A 550 16.66 31.89 9.31
CA VAL A 550 16.97 30.46 9.17
C VAL A 550 18.20 30.23 8.29
N LEU A 551 18.38 31.05 7.26
CA LEU A 551 19.53 31.01 6.39
C LEU A 551 20.25 32.37 6.44
N LYS A 552 21.56 32.36 6.68
CA LYS A 552 22.38 33.60 6.66
C LYS A 552 22.56 34.08 5.23
N THR A 553 22.55 35.40 5.05
CA THR A 553 22.85 36.03 3.75
C THR A 553 24.18 35.52 3.19
N GLY A 554 24.19 35.16 1.91
CA GLY A 554 25.37 34.60 1.23
C GLY A 554 25.59 33.09 1.36
N LYS A 555 24.74 32.36 2.12
CA LYS A 555 24.76 30.88 2.13
C LYS A 555 23.80 30.33 1.09
N THR A 556 24.26 29.34 0.35
CA THR A 556 23.44 28.60 -0.62
C THR A 556 22.68 27.49 0.07
N ASP A 557 21.42 27.36 -0.25
CA ASP A 557 20.56 26.24 0.22
C ASP A 557 20.97 24.94 -0.48
N ASP A 558 21.05 23.84 0.26
CA ASP A 558 21.43 22.52 -0.28
C ASP A 558 20.54 22.07 -1.45
N ARG A 559 19.27 22.49 -1.48
CA ARG A 559 18.35 22.21 -2.58
C ARG A 559 18.78 22.90 -3.87
N ILE A 560 19.35 24.09 -3.78
CA ILE A 560 19.88 24.83 -4.93
C ILE A 560 21.12 24.13 -5.48
N ILE A 561 22.01 23.65 -4.61
CA ILE A 561 23.18 22.87 -5.01
C ILE A 561 22.74 21.63 -5.77
N PHE A 562 21.77 20.90 -5.22
CA PHE A 562 21.21 19.71 -5.88
C PHE A 562 20.60 20.03 -7.25
N LEU A 563 19.82 21.10 -7.37
CA LEU A 563 19.18 21.49 -8.63
C LEU A 563 20.19 21.91 -9.69
N LYS A 564 21.24 22.64 -9.30
CA LYS A 564 22.32 23.02 -10.23
C LYS A 564 23.09 21.80 -10.73
N ASP A 565 23.38 20.84 -9.84
CA ASP A 565 24.00 19.57 -10.21
C ASP A 565 23.11 18.73 -11.13
N LEU A 566 21.80 18.67 -10.84
CA LEU A 566 20.83 18.00 -11.68
C LEU A 566 20.75 18.63 -13.07
N GLN A 567 20.64 19.95 -13.17
CA GLN A 567 20.58 20.69 -14.44
C GLN A 567 21.84 20.46 -15.27
N ALA A 568 23.01 20.46 -14.63
CA ALA A 568 24.27 20.18 -15.32
C ALA A 568 24.34 18.73 -15.88
N LYS A 569 23.70 17.78 -15.21
CA LYS A 569 23.67 16.37 -15.64
C LYS A 569 22.55 16.06 -16.66
N THR A 570 21.61 16.98 -16.85
CA THR A 570 20.47 16.81 -17.76
C THR A 570 20.31 18.05 -18.65
N PRO A 571 21.24 18.30 -19.59
CA PRO A 571 21.24 19.52 -20.40
C PRO A 571 20.03 19.67 -21.32
N ASP A 572 19.40 18.56 -21.69
CA ASP A 572 18.21 18.54 -22.56
C ASP A 572 16.89 18.84 -21.81
N VAL A 573 16.94 18.97 -20.48
CA VAL A 573 15.78 19.26 -19.64
C VAL A 573 15.69 20.75 -19.37
N LYS A 574 14.56 21.36 -19.66
CA LYS A 574 14.29 22.79 -19.42
C LYS A 574 13.82 22.99 -17.98
N PHE A 575 14.61 23.75 -17.23
CA PHE A 575 14.30 24.12 -15.84
C PHE A 575 13.80 25.56 -15.76
N ASP A 576 12.79 25.79 -14.95
CA ASP A 576 12.34 27.11 -14.52
C ASP A 576 12.39 27.18 -12.99
N LEU A 577 13.32 27.99 -12.49
CA LEU A 577 13.72 27.97 -11.09
C LEU A 577 13.53 29.38 -10.48
N TYR A 578 12.63 29.48 -9.49
CA TYR A 578 12.29 30.73 -8.82
C TYR A 578 12.89 30.82 -7.42
N GLY A 579 13.46 31.96 -7.09
CA GLY A 579 13.99 32.25 -5.75
C GLY A 579 15.34 31.64 -5.45
N ILE A 580 16.17 31.36 -6.45
CA ILE A 580 17.34 30.51 -6.33
C ILE A 580 18.61 31.24 -5.94
N ASP A 581 18.96 32.34 -6.55
CA ASP A 581 20.36 32.84 -6.50
C ASP A 581 20.65 33.95 -5.54
N LYS A 582 19.71 34.73 -5.17
CA LYS A 582 19.97 35.82 -4.20
C LYS A 582 18.83 35.88 -3.19
N VAL A 583 19.21 35.99 -1.96
CA VAL A 583 18.30 36.45 -0.94
C VAL A 583 17.76 37.80 -1.39
N GLN A 584 16.64 37.77 -2.05
CA GLN A 584 15.92 38.99 -2.34
C GLN A 584 15.11 39.37 -1.10
N PRO A 585 15.31 40.53 -0.51
CA PRO A 585 14.53 40.96 0.66
C PRO A 585 13.09 41.31 0.32
N ILE A 586 12.64 41.04 -0.89
CA ILE A 586 11.35 41.46 -1.40
C ILE A 586 10.41 40.28 -1.48
N TRP A 587 9.78 40.03 -0.37
CA TRP A 587 8.49 39.29 -0.31
C TRP A 587 7.60 39.88 0.76
#